data_a71b261abb26ac555831b1f83ec7f7ef
#
_entry.id   a71b261abb26ac555831b1f83ec7f7ef
#
_cell.length_a   1.000
_cell.length_b   1.000
_cell.length_c   1.000
_cell.angle_alpha   90.00
_cell.angle_beta   90.00
_cell.angle_gamma   90.00
#
_symmetry.space_group_name_H-M   'P 1'
#
loop_
_entity.id
_entity.type
_entity.pdbx_description
1 polymer ?
#
loop_
_entity_poly.entity_id
_entity_poly.type
_entity_poly.pdbx_seq_one_letter_code
_entity_poly.pdbx_strand_id
1 'polypeptide(L)'
;MGKFKIEGVAPGSIFEELEIEKGDTLLTINGMPVADIMDYRYLQADEQLMIEVEKPDGEIWELDVEKDFEEDLGLVFDENMLETRTCKNNCVFCFIDQMPPGMRETLYVKDDDERLSFLLGNYVTLTNLTEAEMERIVRYRIMPINISVHTTNPELRCAMLHNRFAGSIMESLRYFADNGIGMNGQIVLCPGYNDGHELKRTLNDLMAFYPQMASVSVVPVGLSKYREGLAKLHKFDAEGARETLGIIRDIQAQMRSRYGTNFVYASDEFFLLAGETLPDSVYYDGFPQIENGVGMMTDFKESLEAALSEARAIRRNDVPQKVGIITGRLAADFMRDCAGKVRPVCGAEPAVYPVVNDFFGEDITVSGLVTGQDIIRQVPKGADRYLIPENMVRSHTHDLLDDLTTEEIEKALQAEVRIVPVDGAAFLEAMN
;
A
#
# COMPACT_ATOMS: atom_id res chain seq x y z
N MET A 1 2.28 19.42 24.84
CA MET A 1 2.57 18.00 24.80
C MET A 1 1.25 17.26 24.96
N GLY A 2 0.86 16.46 24.00
CA GLY A 2 -0.32 15.60 24.11
C GLY A 2 -0.08 14.58 25.21
N LYS A 3 -1.05 14.38 26.09
CA LYS A 3 -1.00 13.30 27.09
C LYS A 3 -1.39 12.01 26.37
N PHE A 4 -0.58 10.96 26.49
CA PHE A 4 -0.82 9.65 25.86
C PHE A 4 -1.84 8.86 26.70
N LYS A 5 -3.12 9.00 26.34
CA LYS A 5 -4.24 8.37 27.03
C LYS A 5 -4.40 6.91 26.63
N ILE A 6 -4.54 6.02 27.59
CA ILE A 6 -4.73 4.59 27.37
C ILE A 6 -6.18 4.30 26.99
N GLU A 7 -6.38 3.70 25.81
CA GLU A 7 -7.71 3.34 25.29
C GLU A 7 -8.10 1.88 25.58
N GLY A 8 -7.15 1.05 25.92
CA GLY A 8 -7.39 -0.33 26.30
C GLY A 8 -6.10 -1.03 26.74
N VAL A 9 -6.30 -2.14 27.44
CA VAL A 9 -5.24 -3.02 27.93
C VAL A 9 -5.57 -4.45 27.48
N ALA A 10 -4.60 -5.18 26.98
CA ALA A 10 -4.79 -6.55 26.51
C ALA A 10 -4.99 -7.51 27.70
N PRO A 11 -5.95 -8.43 27.63
CA PRO A 11 -6.15 -9.42 28.68
C PRO A 11 -4.91 -10.30 28.89
N GLY A 12 -4.52 -10.52 30.16
CA GLY A 12 -3.33 -11.30 30.53
C GLY A 12 -1.99 -10.59 30.31
N SER A 13 -2.00 -9.28 30.06
CA SER A 13 -0.78 -8.49 29.87
C SER A 13 -0.24 -7.93 31.21
N ILE A 14 1.02 -7.46 31.16
CA ILE A 14 1.68 -6.82 32.30
C ILE A 14 0.88 -5.64 32.83
N PHE A 15 0.33 -4.79 31.95
CA PHE A 15 -0.47 -3.65 32.35
C PHE A 15 -1.79 -4.05 33.01
N GLU A 16 -2.42 -5.16 32.58
CA GLU A 16 -3.62 -5.67 33.29
C GLU A 16 -3.25 -6.15 34.69
N GLU A 17 -2.13 -6.87 34.88
CA GLU A 17 -1.66 -7.31 36.18
C GLU A 17 -1.30 -6.16 37.13
N LEU A 18 -0.87 -5.01 36.55
CA LEU A 18 -0.54 -3.78 37.29
C LEU A 18 -1.74 -2.86 37.48
N GLU A 19 -2.96 -3.31 37.21
CA GLU A 19 -4.21 -2.56 37.37
C GLU A 19 -4.24 -1.24 36.54
N ILE A 20 -3.58 -1.26 35.37
CA ILE A 20 -3.67 -0.18 34.38
C ILE A 20 -4.91 -0.40 33.54
N GLU A 21 -5.72 0.66 33.37
CA GLU A 21 -7.02 0.59 32.75
C GLU A 21 -7.21 1.64 31.64
N LYS A 22 -8.26 1.45 30.85
CA LYS A 22 -8.74 2.47 29.91
C LYS A 22 -9.04 3.78 30.65
N GLY A 23 -8.45 4.87 30.18
CA GLY A 23 -8.63 6.22 30.73
C GLY A 23 -7.45 6.70 31.55
N ASP A 24 -6.53 5.82 31.93
CA ASP A 24 -5.23 6.19 32.49
C ASP A 24 -4.40 6.93 31.41
N THR A 25 -3.37 7.64 31.88
CA THR A 25 -2.46 8.38 30.97
C THR A 25 -1.03 7.92 31.20
N LEU A 26 -0.41 7.32 30.17
CA LEU A 26 1.00 6.99 30.19
C LEU A 26 1.83 8.27 30.07
N LEU A 27 2.63 8.61 31.08
CA LEU A 27 3.42 9.83 31.13
C LEU A 27 4.84 9.60 30.62
N THR A 28 5.57 8.69 31.28
CA THR A 28 6.98 8.39 30.94
C THR A 28 7.26 6.89 31.00
N ILE A 29 8.27 6.48 30.24
CA ILE A 29 8.96 5.20 30.39
C ILE A 29 10.46 5.51 30.51
N ASN A 30 11.10 5.04 31.58
CA ASN A 30 12.50 5.33 31.93
C ASN A 30 12.80 6.85 31.96
N GLY A 31 11.86 7.65 32.45
CA GLY A 31 11.94 9.13 32.52
C GLY A 31 11.83 9.83 31.18
N MET A 32 11.57 9.11 30.07
CA MET A 32 11.34 9.69 28.76
C MET A 32 9.83 9.79 28.49
N PRO A 33 9.32 10.95 28.04
CA PRO A 33 7.89 11.15 27.80
C PRO A 33 7.42 10.30 26.63
N VAL A 34 6.22 9.74 26.79
CA VAL A 34 5.53 9.01 25.72
C VAL A 34 4.51 9.94 25.09
N ALA A 35 4.74 10.35 23.86
CA ALA A 35 3.86 11.24 23.12
C ALA A 35 2.99 10.51 22.09
N ASP A 36 3.45 9.37 21.59
CA ASP A 36 2.73 8.55 20.62
C ASP A 36 3.17 7.07 20.67
N ILE A 37 2.57 6.26 19.81
CA ILE A 37 2.83 4.82 19.71
C ILE A 37 4.30 4.48 19.40
N MET A 38 5.03 5.36 18.71
CA MET A 38 6.43 5.09 18.36
C MET A 38 7.33 5.24 19.59
N ASP A 39 7.05 6.24 20.45
CA ASP A 39 7.73 6.37 21.73
C ASP A 39 7.46 5.14 22.59
N TYR A 40 6.19 4.72 22.69
CA TYR A 40 5.81 3.52 23.44
C TYR A 40 6.58 2.29 22.95
N ARG A 41 6.50 1.96 21.67
CA ARG A 41 7.15 0.76 21.11
C ARG A 41 8.66 0.76 21.29
N TYR A 42 9.29 1.92 21.15
CA TYR A 42 10.73 2.04 21.35
C TYR A 42 11.12 1.90 22.83
N LEU A 43 10.43 2.63 23.71
CA LEU A 43 10.79 2.70 25.11
C LEU A 43 10.44 1.44 25.90
N GLN A 44 9.40 0.70 25.49
CA GLN A 44 9.03 -0.56 26.14
C GLN A 44 9.96 -1.73 25.80
N ALA A 45 10.86 -1.59 24.85
CA ALA A 45 11.73 -2.68 24.41
C ALA A 45 12.84 -3.06 25.43
N ASP A 46 13.04 -2.30 26.49
CA ASP A 46 13.98 -2.65 27.56
C ASP A 46 13.41 -3.73 28.50
N GLU A 47 14.29 -4.48 29.16
CA GLU A 47 13.93 -5.54 30.13
C GLU A 47 13.59 -4.96 31.51
N GLN A 48 14.08 -3.76 31.84
CA GLN A 48 13.80 -3.06 33.09
C GLN A 48 13.22 -1.68 32.80
N LEU A 49 12.00 -1.46 33.26
CA LEU A 49 11.24 -0.26 32.94
C LEU A 49 10.75 0.42 34.21
N MET A 50 11.04 1.72 34.34
CA MET A 50 10.36 2.60 35.28
C MET A 50 9.28 3.37 34.54
N ILE A 51 8.01 3.11 34.86
CA ILE A 51 6.85 3.63 34.14
C ILE A 51 6.06 4.57 35.03
N GLU A 52 5.76 5.79 34.56
CA GLU A 52 4.87 6.71 35.24
C GLU A 52 3.50 6.78 34.53
N VAL A 53 2.43 6.55 35.28
CA VAL A 53 1.05 6.59 34.80
C VAL A 53 0.22 7.53 35.69
N GLU A 54 -0.51 8.45 35.09
CA GLU A 54 -1.49 9.31 35.78
C GLU A 54 -2.87 8.66 35.73
N LYS A 55 -3.44 8.37 36.86
CA LYS A 55 -4.82 7.85 36.99
C LYS A 55 -5.84 8.99 36.72
N PRO A 56 -7.12 8.67 36.43
CA PRO A 56 -8.14 9.68 36.12
C PRO A 56 -8.43 10.68 37.27
N ASP A 57 -8.10 10.31 38.50
CA ASP A 57 -8.23 11.18 39.70
C ASP A 57 -7.01 12.11 39.92
N GLY A 58 -5.96 11.95 39.08
CA GLY A 58 -4.74 12.73 39.13
C GLY A 58 -3.62 12.13 39.99
N GLU A 59 -3.82 10.92 40.55
CA GLU A 59 -2.76 10.20 41.23
C GLU A 59 -1.72 9.72 40.21
N ILE A 60 -0.43 9.86 40.53
CA ILE A 60 0.67 9.37 39.69
C ILE A 60 1.20 8.09 40.32
N TRP A 61 1.17 7.02 39.52
CA TRP A 61 1.75 5.72 39.87
C TRP A 61 3.12 5.58 39.24
N GLU A 62 4.10 5.18 40.05
CA GLU A 62 5.42 4.77 39.58
C GLU A 62 5.50 3.24 39.64
N LEU A 63 5.71 2.61 38.49
CA LEU A 63 5.72 1.16 38.31
C LEU A 63 7.13 0.72 37.95
N ASP A 64 7.68 -0.22 38.72
CA ASP A 64 8.95 -0.90 38.40
C ASP A 64 8.62 -2.25 37.75
N VAL A 65 8.95 -2.41 36.49
CA VAL A 65 8.59 -3.57 35.68
C VAL A 65 9.83 -4.27 35.17
N GLU A 66 9.95 -5.57 35.45
CA GLU A 66 10.94 -6.48 34.87
C GLU A 66 10.23 -7.45 33.92
N LYS A 67 10.67 -7.53 32.66
CA LYS A 67 10.03 -8.35 31.62
C LYS A 67 11.05 -8.87 30.63
N ASP A 68 10.67 -9.85 29.82
CA ASP A 68 11.48 -10.27 28.68
C ASP A 68 11.50 -9.18 27.58
N PHE A 69 12.60 -9.08 26.84
CA PHE A 69 12.78 -8.06 25.80
C PHE A 69 11.64 -8.03 24.76
N GLU A 70 11.15 -9.22 24.38
CA GLU A 70 10.07 -9.36 23.37
C GLU A 70 8.66 -9.26 23.97
N GLU A 71 8.53 -9.22 25.29
CA GLU A 71 7.23 -9.14 25.95
C GLU A 71 6.64 -7.73 25.88
N ASP A 72 5.39 -7.61 25.42
CA ASP A 72 4.68 -6.33 25.32
C ASP A 72 3.98 -5.98 26.63
N LEU A 73 4.00 -4.71 27.03
CA LEU A 73 3.29 -4.23 28.23
C LEU A 73 1.76 -4.38 28.09
N GLY A 74 1.23 -4.48 26.88
CA GLY A 74 -0.17 -4.82 26.61
C GLY A 74 -1.09 -3.64 26.34
N LEU A 75 -0.58 -2.49 25.86
CA LEU A 75 -1.47 -1.43 25.39
C LEU A 75 -2.19 -1.86 24.11
N VAL A 76 -3.52 -1.70 24.13
CA VAL A 76 -4.36 -1.83 22.94
C VAL A 76 -4.51 -0.45 22.30
N PHE A 77 -4.09 -0.35 21.06
CA PHE A 77 -4.21 0.86 20.26
C PHE A 77 -5.45 0.79 19.40
N ASP A 78 -6.30 1.82 19.47
CA ASP A 78 -7.34 2.05 18.46
C ASP A 78 -6.67 2.70 17.23
N GLU A 79 -7.05 2.30 16.01
CA GLU A 79 -6.60 2.90 14.76
C GLU A 79 -6.87 4.42 14.72
N ASN A 80 -7.85 4.91 15.49
CA ASN A 80 -8.18 6.32 15.64
C ASN A 80 -7.23 7.10 16.59
N MET A 81 -6.32 6.44 17.31
CA MET A 81 -5.41 7.10 18.26
C MET A 81 -4.29 7.89 17.59
N LEU A 82 -4.04 7.66 16.32
CA LEU A 82 -3.10 8.46 15.54
C LEU A 82 -3.88 9.63 14.91
N GLU A 83 -3.88 10.79 15.54
CA GLU A 83 -4.17 12.02 14.81
C GLU A 83 -3.19 12.08 13.63
N THR A 84 -3.67 11.66 12.47
CA THR A 84 -2.87 11.56 11.25
C THR A 84 -2.40 12.94 10.83
N ARG A 85 -1.12 13.10 10.57
CA ARG A 85 -0.59 14.37 10.06
C ARG A 85 -1.06 14.58 8.63
N THR A 86 -1.82 15.63 8.43
CA THR A 86 -2.34 15.99 7.12
C THR A 86 -1.21 16.46 6.20
N CYS A 87 -1.16 15.92 4.99
CA CYS A 87 -0.24 16.35 3.95
C CYS A 87 -0.47 17.83 3.55
N LYS A 88 0.62 18.61 3.52
CA LYS A 88 0.60 20.03 3.16
C LYS A 88 0.87 20.29 1.67
N ASN A 89 1.05 19.22 0.89
CA ASN A 89 1.33 19.31 -0.53
C ASN A 89 0.03 19.44 -1.34
N ASN A 90 0.16 20.02 -2.53
CA ASN A 90 -0.91 20.09 -3.52
C ASN A 90 -0.38 19.55 -4.86
N CYS A 91 -0.02 18.25 -4.85
CA CYS A 91 0.67 17.60 -5.96
C CYS A 91 -0.19 17.60 -7.22
N VAL A 92 0.42 17.88 -8.38
CA VAL A 92 -0.27 17.88 -9.69
C VAL A 92 -0.94 16.55 -10.02
N PHE A 93 -0.48 15.45 -9.41
CA PHE A 93 -0.93 14.08 -9.60
C PHE A 93 -1.71 13.49 -8.41
N CYS A 94 -2.00 14.28 -7.35
CA CYS A 94 -2.66 13.76 -6.15
C CYS A 94 -3.99 13.10 -6.49
N PHE A 95 -4.13 11.81 -6.18
CA PHE A 95 -5.36 11.07 -6.48
C PHE A 95 -6.51 11.51 -5.57
N ILE A 96 -6.22 11.90 -4.32
CA ILE A 96 -7.24 12.39 -3.37
C ILE A 96 -7.92 13.66 -3.90
N ASP A 97 -7.18 14.56 -4.59
CA ASP A 97 -7.75 15.76 -5.19
C ASP A 97 -8.66 15.47 -6.40
N GLN A 98 -8.64 14.24 -6.89
CA GLN A 98 -9.46 13.76 -8.00
C GLN A 98 -10.62 12.87 -7.53
N MET A 99 -10.87 12.81 -6.21
CA MET A 99 -12.01 12.07 -5.65
C MET A 99 -13.30 12.84 -5.93
N PRO A 100 -14.41 12.15 -6.28
CA PRO A 100 -15.70 12.80 -6.46
C PRO A 100 -16.21 13.36 -5.12
N PRO A 101 -16.99 14.44 -5.13
CA PRO A 101 -17.57 14.99 -3.90
C PRO A 101 -18.64 14.06 -3.32
N GLY A 102 -18.82 14.10 -2.00
CA GLY A 102 -19.91 13.42 -1.30
C GLY A 102 -19.66 11.95 -0.96
N MET A 103 -18.40 11.49 -1.03
CA MET A 103 -17.99 10.19 -0.51
C MET A 103 -17.70 10.26 1.00
N ARG A 104 -17.48 9.12 1.66
CA ARG A 104 -17.11 9.07 3.07
C ARG A 104 -15.83 9.88 3.37
N GLU A 105 -15.78 10.51 4.54
CA GLU A 105 -14.70 11.42 4.92
C GLU A 105 -13.31 10.79 4.87
N THR A 106 -13.21 9.51 5.20
CA THR A 106 -11.93 8.78 5.22
C THR A 106 -11.23 8.73 3.85
N LEU A 107 -11.98 8.84 2.73
CA LEU A 107 -11.41 8.87 1.38
C LEU A 107 -10.77 10.23 1.00
N TYR A 108 -10.98 11.26 1.80
CA TYR A 108 -10.37 12.58 1.58
C TYR A 108 -9.18 12.86 2.50
N VAL A 109 -8.81 11.89 3.34
CA VAL A 109 -7.65 12.02 4.22
C VAL A 109 -6.38 11.96 3.39
N LYS A 110 -5.62 13.05 3.42
CA LYS A 110 -4.26 13.12 2.85
C LYS A 110 -3.28 12.93 4.00
N ASP A 111 -2.70 11.77 4.12
CA ASP A 111 -1.64 11.54 5.10
C ASP A 111 -0.25 11.87 4.52
N ASP A 112 0.63 12.32 5.39
CA ASP A 112 2.08 12.47 5.13
C ASP A 112 2.79 12.30 6.49
N ASP A 113 2.54 11.14 7.12
CA ASP A 113 2.89 10.81 8.48
C ASP A 113 3.90 9.65 8.50
N GLU A 114 5.11 9.90 8.99
CA GLU A 114 6.18 8.91 9.04
C GLU A 114 5.84 7.70 9.92
N ARG A 115 4.94 7.88 10.90
CA ARG A 115 4.47 6.78 11.76
C ARG A 115 3.65 5.78 10.96
N LEU A 116 2.79 6.27 10.05
CA LEU A 116 2.02 5.42 9.14
C LEU A 116 2.90 4.74 8.09
N SER A 117 4.01 5.38 7.70
CA SER A 117 4.99 4.73 6.83
C SER A 117 5.56 3.46 7.46
N PHE A 118 5.91 3.52 8.73
CA PHE A 118 6.44 2.37 9.47
C PHE A 118 5.36 1.33 9.82
N LEU A 119 4.18 1.79 10.26
CA LEU A 119 3.13 0.90 10.76
C LEU A 119 2.33 0.21 9.65
N LEU A 120 2.08 0.93 8.56
CA LEU A 120 1.15 0.52 7.49
C LEU A 120 1.81 0.48 6.10
N GLY A 121 3.09 0.83 5.98
CA GLY A 121 3.77 0.87 4.69
C GLY A 121 3.46 2.11 3.83
N ASN A 122 2.77 3.13 4.37
CA ASN A 122 2.42 4.33 3.63
C ASN A 122 3.65 5.11 3.15
N TYR A 123 3.51 5.81 2.03
CA TYR A 123 4.58 6.61 1.44
C TYR A 123 4.52 8.06 1.89
N VAL A 124 5.63 8.58 2.43
CA VAL A 124 5.75 9.97 2.91
C VAL A 124 6.59 10.83 1.99
N THR A 125 6.26 12.12 1.90
CA THR A 125 6.98 13.05 1.02
C THR A 125 8.23 13.64 1.67
N LEU A 126 8.41 13.50 2.98
CA LEU A 126 9.42 14.15 3.81
C LEU A 126 9.32 15.68 3.86
N THR A 127 8.27 16.28 3.28
CA THR A 127 8.11 17.75 3.29
C THR A 127 7.48 18.27 4.59
N ASN A 128 6.90 17.39 5.38
CA ASN A 128 6.25 17.71 6.65
C ASN A 128 7.16 17.51 7.87
N LEU A 129 8.31 16.84 7.70
CA LEU A 129 9.22 16.50 8.81
C LEU A 129 10.05 17.69 9.27
N THR A 130 10.16 17.84 10.58
CA THR A 130 11.11 18.73 11.25
C THR A 130 12.44 18.01 11.47
N GLU A 131 13.51 18.76 11.77
CA GLU A 131 14.82 18.17 12.13
C GLU A 131 14.71 17.23 13.34
N ALA A 132 13.95 17.62 14.37
CA ALA A 132 13.75 16.80 15.57
C ALA A 132 13.03 15.45 15.25
N GLU A 133 12.10 15.44 14.29
CA GLU A 133 11.43 14.22 13.84
C GLU A 133 12.37 13.35 13.01
N MET A 134 13.21 13.93 12.17
CA MET A 134 14.25 13.19 11.44
C MET A 134 15.26 12.56 12.41
N GLU A 135 15.69 13.29 13.45
CA GLU A 135 16.54 12.76 14.53
C GLU A 135 15.86 11.62 15.29
N ARG A 136 14.56 11.72 15.53
CA ARG A 136 13.77 10.67 16.19
C ARG A 136 13.71 9.40 15.34
N ILE A 137 13.47 9.51 14.02
CA ILE A 137 13.51 8.37 13.10
C ILE A 137 14.86 7.65 13.19
N VAL A 138 15.96 8.40 13.19
CA VAL A 138 17.31 7.84 13.30
C VAL A 138 17.53 7.17 14.66
N ARG A 139 17.15 7.87 15.76
CA ARG A 139 17.31 7.36 17.13
C ARG A 139 16.55 6.05 17.35
N TYR A 140 15.31 5.98 16.87
CA TYR A 140 14.43 4.82 17.06
C TYR A 140 14.61 3.75 16.00
N ARG A 141 15.51 3.99 15.01
CA ARG A 141 15.73 3.04 13.90
C ARG A 141 14.44 2.69 13.18
N ILE A 142 13.57 3.70 12.97
CA ILE A 142 12.31 3.56 12.26
C ILE A 142 12.61 3.28 10.78
N MET A 143 12.60 2.00 10.39
CA MET A 143 12.95 1.59 9.03
C MET A 143 12.31 0.23 8.67
N PRO A 144 12.04 -0.04 7.36
CA PRO A 144 12.27 0.90 6.26
C PRO A 144 11.29 2.07 6.28
N ILE A 145 11.73 3.25 5.82
CA ILE A 145 10.84 4.36 5.54
C ILE A 145 10.51 4.38 4.05
N ASN A 146 9.23 4.45 3.72
CA ASN A 146 8.75 4.50 2.34
C ASN A 146 8.59 5.96 1.89
N ILE A 147 9.29 6.36 0.83
CA ILE A 147 9.46 7.76 0.44
C ILE A 147 8.89 8.03 -0.94
N SER A 148 7.93 8.96 -1.02
CA SER A 148 7.41 9.56 -2.25
C SER A 148 8.45 10.53 -2.83
N VAL A 149 9.34 10.02 -3.69
CA VAL A 149 10.43 10.80 -4.28
C VAL A 149 9.97 11.63 -5.47
N HIS A 150 9.36 11.00 -6.45
CA HIS A 150 8.86 11.50 -7.74
C HIS A 150 9.95 12.07 -8.66
N THR A 151 10.83 12.95 -8.16
CA THR A 151 12.03 13.45 -8.86
C THR A 151 13.05 13.99 -7.86
N THR A 152 14.33 13.90 -8.22
CA THR A 152 15.45 14.49 -7.46
C THR A 152 15.80 15.91 -7.94
N ASN A 153 15.19 16.37 -9.04
CA ASN A 153 15.31 17.75 -9.50
C ASN A 153 14.56 18.70 -8.55
N PRO A 154 15.26 19.58 -7.81
CA PRO A 154 14.64 20.37 -6.76
C PRO A 154 13.57 21.34 -7.28
N GLU A 155 13.81 21.99 -8.42
CA GLU A 155 12.86 22.93 -9.02
C GLU A 155 11.62 22.19 -9.52
N LEU A 156 11.82 21.06 -10.20
CA LEU A 156 10.72 20.25 -10.70
C LEU A 156 9.89 19.65 -9.55
N ARG A 157 10.55 19.18 -8.49
CA ARG A 157 9.85 18.62 -7.34
C ARG A 157 9.00 19.67 -6.63
N CYS A 158 9.52 20.90 -6.45
CA CYS A 158 8.74 22.02 -5.92
C CYS A 158 7.52 22.31 -6.81
N ALA A 159 7.69 22.28 -8.13
CA ALA A 159 6.59 22.52 -9.07
C ALA A 159 5.55 21.39 -9.04
N MET A 160 5.98 20.11 -9.00
CA MET A 160 5.09 18.96 -8.98
C MET A 160 4.30 18.84 -7.68
N LEU A 161 4.91 19.13 -6.52
CA LEU A 161 4.27 19.05 -5.22
C LEU A 161 3.58 20.35 -4.80
N HIS A 162 3.72 21.43 -5.57
CA HIS A 162 3.30 22.80 -5.21
C HIS A 162 3.78 23.21 -3.79
N ASN A 163 4.99 22.79 -3.43
CA ASN A 163 5.57 23.03 -2.12
C ASN A 163 7.02 23.52 -2.27
N ARG A 164 7.30 24.74 -1.84
CA ARG A 164 8.63 25.36 -1.93
C ARG A 164 9.73 24.63 -1.16
N PHE A 165 9.36 23.80 -0.16
CA PHE A 165 10.28 23.02 0.66
C PHE A 165 10.58 21.63 0.06
N ALA A 166 9.87 21.24 -0.99
CA ALA A 166 10.02 19.90 -1.57
C ALA A 166 11.38 19.67 -2.26
N GLY A 167 12.10 20.74 -2.57
CA GLY A 167 13.40 20.67 -3.26
C GLY A 167 14.54 20.07 -2.44
N SER A 168 14.44 20.00 -1.11
CA SER A 168 15.49 19.48 -0.20
C SER A 168 15.54 17.95 -0.10
N ILE A 169 14.83 17.22 -0.94
CA ILE A 169 14.71 15.75 -0.85
C ILE A 169 16.08 15.05 -0.79
N MET A 170 17.05 15.47 -1.59
CA MET A 170 18.39 14.87 -1.64
C MET A 170 19.16 15.03 -0.32
N GLU A 171 18.91 16.11 0.41
CA GLU A 171 19.49 16.36 1.72
C GLU A 171 18.91 15.39 2.75
N SER A 172 17.59 15.22 2.75
CA SER A 172 16.89 14.28 3.62
C SER A 172 17.30 12.82 3.36
N LEU A 173 17.37 12.40 2.07
CA LEU A 173 17.81 11.05 1.71
C LEU A 173 19.26 10.80 2.16
N ARG A 174 20.15 11.78 1.99
CA ARG A 174 21.53 11.68 2.46
C ARG A 174 21.62 11.56 3.95
N TYR A 175 20.86 12.38 4.68
CA TYR A 175 20.82 12.31 6.14
C TYR A 175 20.41 10.92 6.63
N PHE A 176 19.36 10.33 6.07
CA PHE A 176 18.93 8.98 6.42
C PHE A 176 19.96 7.91 6.01
N ALA A 177 20.52 8.00 4.82
CA ALA A 177 21.53 7.06 4.36
C ALA A 177 22.80 7.09 5.22
N ASP A 178 23.31 8.28 5.55
CA ASP A 178 24.50 8.47 6.39
C ASP A 178 24.29 7.93 7.81
N ASN A 179 23.05 7.91 8.28
CA ASN A 179 22.67 7.34 9.58
C ASN A 179 22.19 5.89 9.50
N GLY A 180 22.30 5.23 8.34
CA GLY A 180 22.02 3.81 8.15
C GLY A 180 20.52 3.46 8.22
N ILE A 181 19.63 4.39 7.90
CA ILE A 181 18.19 4.16 7.80
C ILE A 181 17.84 3.54 6.44
N GLY A 182 17.20 2.37 6.46
CA GLY A 182 16.68 1.73 5.26
C GLY A 182 15.51 2.48 4.65
N MET A 183 15.48 2.62 3.32
CA MET A 183 14.49 3.39 2.58
C MET A 183 13.98 2.60 1.38
N ASN A 184 12.70 2.81 1.01
CA ASN A 184 12.15 2.44 -0.28
C ASN A 184 11.62 3.71 -0.97
N GLY A 185 11.91 3.85 -2.26
CA GLY A 185 11.47 5.01 -3.05
C GLY A 185 10.25 4.68 -3.92
N GLN A 186 9.37 5.67 -4.11
CA GLN A 186 8.29 5.60 -5.09
C GLN A 186 8.34 6.80 -6.02
N ILE A 187 8.11 6.55 -7.30
CA ILE A 187 7.99 7.56 -8.34
C ILE A 187 6.63 7.41 -9.02
N VAL A 188 5.71 8.34 -8.75
CA VAL A 188 4.52 8.50 -9.58
C VAL A 188 4.97 9.23 -10.83
N LEU A 189 4.97 8.53 -11.97
CA LEU A 189 5.49 9.04 -13.23
C LEU A 189 4.38 9.73 -14.02
N CYS A 190 4.65 10.98 -14.41
CA CYS A 190 3.72 11.85 -15.12
C CYS A 190 4.32 12.23 -16.48
N PRO A 191 3.73 11.81 -17.62
CA PRO A 191 4.21 12.17 -18.94
C PRO A 191 4.37 13.69 -19.12
N GLY A 192 5.55 14.10 -19.62
CA GLY A 192 5.90 15.50 -19.82
C GLY A 192 6.31 16.28 -18.56
N TYR A 193 6.40 15.62 -17.40
CA TYR A 193 6.91 16.21 -16.16
C TYR A 193 8.22 15.56 -15.72
N ASN A 194 8.15 14.35 -15.18
CA ASN A 194 9.29 13.65 -14.58
C ASN A 194 9.66 12.36 -15.31
N ASP A 195 9.19 12.17 -16.54
CA ASP A 195 9.50 11.06 -17.44
C ASP A 195 10.83 11.27 -18.20
N GLY A 196 11.17 10.37 -19.09
CA GLY A 196 12.32 10.45 -19.97
C GLY A 196 13.63 10.79 -19.25
N HIS A 197 14.22 11.94 -19.59
CA HIS A 197 15.49 12.39 -19.01
C HIS A 197 15.43 12.61 -17.50
N GLU A 198 14.32 13.15 -16.99
CA GLU A 198 14.16 13.39 -15.54
C GLU A 198 14.05 12.09 -14.76
N LEU A 199 13.36 11.07 -15.30
CA LEU A 199 13.33 9.73 -14.71
C LEU A 199 14.74 9.14 -14.63
N LYS A 200 15.48 9.18 -15.75
CA LYS A 200 16.87 8.68 -15.81
C LYS A 200 17.78 9.39 -14.81
N ARG A 201 17.66 10.71 -14.69
CA ARG A 201 18.38 11.51 -13.69
C ARG A 201 18.04 11.04 -12.28
N THR A 202 16.75 11.00 -11.94
CA THR A 202 16.26 10.60 -10.62
C THR A 202 16.77 9.21 -10.22
N LEU A 203 16.66 8.23 -11.10
CA LEU A 203 17.10 6.86 -10.82
C LEU A 203 18.63 6.79 -10.61
N ASN A 204 19.43 7.53 -11.40
CA ASN A 204 20.88 7.60 -11.18
C ASN A 204 21.24 8.24 -9.83
N ASP A 205 20.54 9.30 -9.43
CA ASP A 205 20.76 9.95 -8.14
C ASP A 205 20.42 8.99 -6.97
N LEU A 206 19.31 8.23 -7.09
CA LEU A 206 18.86 7.28 -6.06
C LEU A 206 19.79 6.07 -5.93
N MET A 207 20.38 5.59 -7.03
CA MET A 207 21.38 4.51 -7.00
C MET A 207 22.57 4.82 -6.08
N ALA A 208 22.92 6.10 -5.89
CA ALA A 208 24.01 6.50 -5.03
C ALA A 208 23.76 6.24 -3.52
N PHE A 209 22.52 6.00 -3.14
CA PHE A 209 22.13 5.69 -1.76
C PHE A 209 22.01 4.19 -1.47
N TYR A 210 22.27 3.31 -2.46
CA TYR A 210 22.28 1.87 -2.20
C TYR A 210 23.42 1.51 -1.23
N PRO A 211 23.25 0.64 -0.21
CA PRO A 211 22.07 -0.22 0.03
C PRO A 211 20.96 0.40 0.90
N GLN A 212 21.12 1.60 1.46
CA GLN A 212 20.11 2.21 2.32
C GLN A 212 18.81 2.49 1.54
N MET A 213 18.88 3.00 0.33
CA MET A 213 17.77 2.96 -0.63
C MET A 213 17.73 1.54 -1.20
N ALA A 214 16.88 0.68 -0.64
CA ALA A 214 16.86 -0.74 -0.97
C ALA A 214 16.15 -1.00 -2.32
N SER A 215 15.08 -0.26 -2.59
CA SER A 215 14.29 -0.42 -3.81
C SER A 215 13.61 0.88 -4.24
N VAL A 216 13.27 0.96 -5.54
CA VAL A 216 12.49 2.08 -6.11
C VAL A 216 11.39 1.51 -7.00
N SER A 217 10.13 1.89 -6.74
CA SER A 217 9.00 1.60 -7.64
C SER A 217 8.72 2.78 -8.57
N VAL A 218 8.36 2.49 -9.81
CA VAL A 218 7.89 3.45 -10.79
C VAL A 218 6.48 3.06 -11.21
N VAL A 219 5.51 3.92 -10.89
CA VAL A 219 4.09 3.68 -11.16
C VAL A 219 3.52 4.79 -12.06
N PRO A 220 2.65 4.51 -13.02
CA PRO A 220 2.05 5.55 -13.85
C PRO A 220 1.05 6.37 -13.05
N VAL A 221 0.88 7.62 -13.44
CA VAL A 221 -0.14 8.50 -12.84
C VAL A 221 -1.55 8.00 -13.14
N GLY A 222 -2.37 7.86 -12.09
CA GLY A 222 -3.82 7.59 -12.21
C GLY A 222 -4.60 8.88 -12.46
N LEU A 223 -5.49 8.88 -13.45
CA LEU A 223 -6.30 10.05 -13.82
C LEU A 223 -7.78 9.71 -13.78
N SER A 224 -8.50 10.30 -12.81
CA SER A 224 -9.96 10.21 -12.77
C SER A 224 -10.61 11.28 -13.68
N LYS A 225 -11.92 11.15 -13.91
CA LYS A 225 -12.68 12.18 -14.64
C LYS A 225 -12.92 13.47 -13.84
N TYR A 226 -12.66 13.48 -12.54
CA TYR A 226 -12.89 14.61 -11.62
C TYR A 226 -11.66 15.51 -11.53
N ARG A 227 -11.22 16.03 -12.68
CA ARG A 227 -9.99 16.86 -12.77
C ARG A 227 -10.25 18.31 -13.14
N GLU A 228 -11.47 18.79 -12.99
CA GLU A 228 -11.80 20.20 -13.26
C GLU A 228 -11.01 21.12 -12.31
N GLY A 229 -10.29 22.08 -12.85
CA GLY A 229 -9.43 23.00 -12.10
C GLY A 229 -8.06 22.45 -11.68
N LEU A 230 -7.78 21.18 -11.88
CA LEU A 230 -6.47 20.57 -11.58
C LEU A 230 -5.50 20.69 -12.77
N ALA A 231 -4.22 20.44 -12.50
CA ALA A 231 -3.16 20.45 -13.51
C ALA A 231 -3.50 19.49 -14.67
N LYS A 232 -3.20 19.90 -15.90
CA LYS A 232 -3.41 19.05 -17.07
C LYS A 232 -2.32 17.98 -17.11
N LEU A 233 -2.73 16.73 -16.98
CA LEU A 233 -1.89 15.54 -17.10
C LEU A 233 -2.42 14.65 -18.22
N HIS A 234 -1.55 13.80 -18.72
CA HIS A 234 -1.86 12.78 -19.72
C HIS A 234 -1.52 11.40 -19.17
N LYS A 235 -2.28 10.37 -19.55
CA LYS A 235 -1.92 8.98 -19.26
C LYS A 235 -0.80 8.53 -20.17
N PHE A 236 -0.11 7.48 -19.77
CA PHE A 236 0.85 6.79 -20.61
C PHE A 236 0.14 6.07 -21.77
N ASP A 237 0.74 6.13 -22.94
CA ASP A 237 0.45 5.25 -24.06
C ASP A 237 1.47 4.10 -24.13
N ALA A 238 1.31 3.21 -25.11
CA ALA A 238 2.17 2.07 -25.27
C ALA A 238 3.63 2.44 -25.62
N GLU A 239 3.86 3.57 -26.29
CA GLU A 239 5.20 4.04 -26.64
C GLU A 239 5.92 4.59 -25.42
N GLY A 240 5.28 5.48 -24.65
CA GLY A 240 5.82 6.02 -23.39
C GLY A 240 6.06 4.95 -22.34
N ALA A 241 5.21 3.91 -22.30
CA ALA A 241 5.42 2.76 -21.43
C ALA A 241 6.68 1.98 -21.82
N ARG A 242 6.90 1.70 -23.12
CA ARG A 242 8.12 1.03 -23.61
C ARG A 242 9.38 1.86 -23.35
N GLU A 243 9.33 3.16 -23.57
CA GLU A 243 10.47 4.06 -23.26
C GLU A 243 10.81 4.02 -21.77
N THR A 244 9.80 4.07 -20.90
CA THR A 244 9.97 3.98 -19.44
C THR A 244 10.62 2.65 -19.05
N LEU A 245 10.12 1.52 -19.57
CA LEU A 245 10.72 0.20 -19.33
C LEU A 245 12.16 0.11 -19.83
N GLY A 246 12.48 0.77 -20.96
CA GLY A 246 13.84 0.86 -21.48
C GLY A 246 14.79 1.56 -20.51
N ILE A 247 14.38 2.71 -19.96
CA ILE A 247 15.19 3.45 -18.97
C ILE A 247 15.40 2.61 -17.70
N ILE A 248 14.35 1.94 -17.22
CA ILE A 248 14.42 1.09 -16.03
C ILE A 248 15.41 -0.06 -16.26
N ARG A 249 15.35 -0.74 -17.40
CA ARG A 249 16.27 -1.84 -17.75
C ARG A 249 17.74 -1.40 -17.81
N ASP A 250 18.01 -0.19 -18.31
CA ASP A 250 19.36 0.38 -18.32
C ASP A 250 19.93 0.54 -16.90
N ILE A 251 19.10 0.99 -15.95
CA ILE A 251 19.48 1.13 -14.54
C ILE A 251 19.65 -0.25 -13.88
N GLN A 252 18.72 -1.16 -14.13
CA GLN A 252 18.80 -2.53 -13.62
C GLN A 252 20.07 -3.24 -14.08
N ALA A 253 20.46 -3.08 -15.33
CA ALA A 253 21.70 -3.66 -15.85
C ALA A 253 22.93 -3.17 -15.09
N GLN A 254 22.97 -1.88 -14.73
CA GLN A 254 24.04 -1.30 -13.93
C GLN A 254 24.04 -1.84 -12.49
N MET A 255 22.86 -1.90 -11.85
CA MET A 255 22.72 -2.36 -10.48
C MET A 255 23.02 -3.86 -10.36
N ARG A 256 22.53 -4.69 -11.28
CA ARG A 256 22.90 -6.11 -11.32
C ARG A 256 24.39 -6.34 -11.46
N SER A 257 25.04 -5.56 -12.33
CA SER A 257 26.50 -5.68 -12.53
C SER A 257 27.31 -5.31 -11.28
N ARG A 258 26.83 -4.36 -10.48
CA ARG A 258 27.55 -3.85 -9.30
C ARG A 258 27.20 -4.58 -8.00
N TYR A 259 25.92 -4.91 -7.83
CA TYR A 259 25.35 -5.29 -6.54
C TYR A 259 24.50 -6.56 -6.60
N GLY A 260 24.21 -7.10 -7.77
CA GLY A 260 23.43 -8.33 -7.93
C GLY A 260 21.91 -8.15 -7.74
N THR A 261 21.40 -6.92 -7.72
CA THR A 261 19.97 -6.59 -7.55
C THR A 261 19.46 -5.75 -8.72
N ASN A 262 18.17 -5.80 -8.99
CA ASN A 262 17.50 -4.92 -9.94
C ASN A 262 17.29 -3.51 -9.41
N PHE A 263 17.02 -3.36 -8.11
CA PHE A 263 16.88 -2.08 -7.42
C PHE A 263 15.66 -1.25 -7.83
N VAL A 264 15.38 -1.06 -9.13
CA VAL A 264 14.22 -0.30 -9.63
C VAL A 264 13.27 -1.22 -10.37
N TYR A 265 11.96 -1.04 -10.09
CA TYR A 265 10.91 -1.89 -10.64
C TYR A 265 9.76 -1.05 -11.19
N ALA A 266 9.31 -1.39 -12.40
CA ALA A 266 8.07 -0.86 -12.93
C ALA A 266 6.87 -1.61 -12.35
N SER A 267 5.74 -0.91 -12.16
CA SER A 267 4.47 -1.58 -11.87
C SER A 267 4.02 -2.46 -13.04
N ASP A 268 3.21 -3.47 -12.73
CA ASP A 268 2.66 -4.39 -13.72
C ASP A 268 1.91 -3.65 -14.84
N GLU A 269 1.29 -2.51 -14.51
CA GLU A 269 0.60 -1.66 -15.47
C GLU A 269 1.49 -1.19 -16.63
N PHE A 270 2.76 -0.88 -16.39
CA PHE A 270 3.67 -0.48 -17.46
C PHE A 270 3.92 -1.60 -18.46
N PHE A 271 4.06 -2.85 -18.00
CA PHE A 271 4.23 -4.01 -18.89
C PHE A 271 2.98 -4.25 -19.73
N LEU A 272 1.80 -4.15 -19.12
CA LEU A 272 0.53 -4.32 -19.81
C LEU A 272 0.28 -3.20 -20.83
N LEU A 273 0.56 -1.94 -20.48
CA LEU A 273 0.46 -0.81 -21.41
C LEU A 273 1.44 -0.94 -22.58
N ALA A 274 2.66 -1.41 -22.33
CA ALA A 274 3.66 -1.63 -23.37
C ALA A 274 3.32 -2.82 -24.30
N GLY A 275 2.36 -3.67 -23.90
CA GLY A 275 2.07 -4.93 -24.57
C GLY A 275 3.19 -5.98 -24.39
N GLU A 276 3.92 -5.90 -23.28
CA GLU A 276 5.01 -6.81 -22.94
C GLU A 276 4.57 -7.88 -21.94
N THR A 277 5.25 -9.02 -21.97
CA THR A 277 5.05 -10.08 -20.99
C THR A 277 5.59 -9.66 -19.62
N LEU A 278 4.84 -9.97 -18.57
CA LEU A 278 5.30 -9.76 -17.18
C LEU A 278 6.58 -10.58 -16.93
N PRO A 279 7.56 -10.01 -16.20
CA PRO A 279 8.75 -10.74 -15.79
C PRO A 279 8.39 -11.90 -14.84
N ASP A 280 9.34 -12.83 -14.66
CA ASP A 280 9.27 -13.88 -13.63
C ASP A 280 9.65 -13.33 -12.23
N SER A 281 9.45 -14.15 -11.17
CA SER A 281 9.72 -13.76 -9.79
C SER A 281 11.17 -13.37 -9.52
N VAL A 282 12.12 -13.96 -10.26
CA VAL A 282 13.55 -13.63 -10.12
C VAL A 282 13.84 -12.16 -10.44
N TYR A 283 13.05 -11.56 -11.34
CA TYR A 283 13.17 -10.15 -11.68
C TYR A 283 12.87 -9.24 -10.47
N TYR A 284 11.99 -9.63 -9.58
CA TYR A 284 11.47 -8.75 -8.50
C TYR A 284 12.29 -8.80 -7.20
N ASP A 285 13.36 -9.61 -7.11
CA ASP A 285 14.24 -9.71 -5.94
C ASP A 285 13.48 -9.89 -4.60
N GLY A 286 12.40 -10.69 -4.60
CA GLY A 286 11.57 -10.94 -3.42
C GLY A 286 10.39 -9.97 -3.25
N PHE A 287 9.97 -9.28 -4.30
CA PHE A 287 8.79 -8.40 -4.33
C PHE A 287 8.77 -7.27 -3.28
N PRO A 288 9.83 -6.46 -3.17
CA PRO A 288 9.96 -5.46 -2.11
C PRO A 288 8.91 -4.34 -2.17
N GLN A 289 8.15 -4.23 -3.25
CA GLN A 289 7.16 -3.17 -3.46
C GLN A 289 5.84 -3.68 -4.06
N ILE A 290 5.42 -4.88 -3.67
CA ILE A 290 4.21 -5.54 -4.21
C ILE A 290 2.95 -4.69 -4.02
N GLU A 291 2.84 -3.95 -2.92
CA GLU A 291 1.72 -3.05 -2.58
C GLU A 291 1.53 -1.90 -3.60
N ASN A 292 2.58 -1.57 -4.35
CA ASN A 292 2.53 -0.60 -5.44
C ASN A 292 2.11 -1.21 -6.79
N GLY A 293 1.58 -2.44 -6.79
CA GLY A 293 1.27 -3.18 -8.02
C GLY A 293 2.52 -3.58 -8.80
N VAL A 294 3.63 -3.85 -8.10
CA VAL A 294 4.92 -4.25 -8.66
C VAL A 294 5.10 -5.76 -8.47
N GLY A 295 4.86 -6.52 -9.53
CA GLY A 295 4.98 -7.97 -9.52
C GLY A 295 3.80 -8.73 -8.93
N MET A 296 2.73 -8.04 -8.56
CA MET A 296 1.53 -8.65 -7.97
C MET A 296 0.91 -9.72 -8.88
N MET A 297 0.86 -9.45 -10.18
CA MET A 297 0.32 -10.41 -11.16
C MET A 297 1.25 -11.61 -11.36
N THR A 298 2.55 -11.42 -11.25
CA THR A 298 3.53 -12.51 -11.33
C THR A 298 3.45 -13.41 -10.11
N ASP A 299 3.41 -12.84 -8.91
CA ASP A 299 3.24 -13.55 -7.65
C ASP A 299 1.95 -14.39 -7.66
N PHE A 300 0.83 -13.76 -8.03
CA PHE A 300 -0.45 -14.46 -8.21
C PHE A 300 -0.35 -15.64 -9.19
N LYS A 301 0.29 -15.43 -10.35
CA LYS A 301 0.43 -16.46 -11.38
C LYS A 301 1.28 -17.64 -10.88
N GLU A 302 2.40 -17.38 -10.23
CA GLU A 302 3.30 -18.41 -9.72
C GLU A 302 2.66 -19.19 -8.56
N SER A 303 1.97 -18.52 -7.63
CA SER A 303 1.14 -19.16 -6.60
C SER A 303 0.06 -20.05 -7.21
N LEU A 304 -0.63 -19.60 -8.26
CA LEU A 304 -1.61 -20.40 -8.98
C LEU A 304 -0.98 -21.63 -9.65
N GLU A 305 0.15 -21.47 -10.33
CA GLU A 305 0.84 -22.56 -11.01
C GLU A 305 1.35 -23.61 -10.01
N ALA A 306 1.86 -23.18 -8.85
CA ALA A 306 2.24 -24.08 -7.76
C ALA A 306 1.02 -24.88 -7.25
N ALA A 307 -0.09 -24.21 -6.94
CA ALA A 307 -1.31 -24.86 -6.47
C ALA A 307 -1.89 -25.84 -7.52
N LEU A 308 -1.88 -25.48 -8.80
CA LEU A 308 -2.33 -26.35 -9.88
C LEU A 308 -1.46 -27.60 -10.03
N SER A 309 -0.16 -27.52 -9.76
CA SER A 309 0.75 -28.66 -9.83
C SER A 309 0.44 -29.74 -8.77
N GLU A 310 -0.11 -29.32 -7.64
CA GLU A 310 -0.48 -30.19 -6.51
C GLU A 310 -1.95 -30.64 -6.57
N ALA A 311 -2.78 -29.89 -7.33
CA ALA A 311 -4.20 -30.13 -7.39
C ALA A 311 -4.53 -31.44 -8.12
N ARG A 312 -5.38 -32.25 -7.48
CA ARG A 312 -6.04 -33.37 -8.14
C ARG A 312 -7.37 -32.89 -8.69
N ALA A 313 -7.74 -33.33 -9.91
CA ALA A 313 -9.03 -33.01 -10.48
C ALA A 313 -10.17 -33.37 -9.49
N ILE A 314 -10.80 -32.37 -8.94
CA ILE A 314 -11.87 -32.53 -7.94
C ILE A 314 -13.19 -32.57 -8.71
N ARG A 315 -13.79 -33.74 -8.85
CA ARG A 315 -15.19 -33.87 -9.24
C ARG A 315 -16.03 -33.86 -7.96
N ARG A 316 -16.49 -32.70 -7.54
CA ARG A 316 -17.51 -32.56 -6.48
C ARG A 316 -18.86 -32.24 -7.10
N ASN A 317 -19.89 -32.94 -6.64
CA ASN A 317 -21.27 -32.67 -7.08
C ASN A 317 -21.82 -31.32 -6.53
N ASP A 318 -21.09 -30.67 -5.59
CA ASP A 318 -21.48 -29.45 -4.90
C ASP A 318 -20.71 -28.21 -5.34
N VAL A 319 -19.90 -28.31 -6.42
CA VAL A 319 -19.14 -27.18 -6.97
C VAL A 319 -20.06 -26.31 -7.81
N PRO A 320 -20.04 -24.97 -7.69
CA PRO A 320 -20.76 -24.07 -8.58
C PRO A 320 -20.45 -24.38 -10.05
N GLN A 321 -21.47 -24.54 -10.88
CA GLN A 321 -21.27 -24.81 -12.30
C GLN A 321 -20.76 -23.58 -13.05
N LYS A 322 -21.17 -22.38 -12.60
CA LYS A 322 -20.79 -21.12 -13.22
C LYS A 322 -20.21 -20.20 -12.18
N VAL A 323 -18.95 -19.79 -12.36
CA VAL A 323 -18.25 -18.86 -11.48
C VAL A 323 -17.89 -17.59 -12.25
N GLY A 324 -18.44 -16.46 -11.83
CA GLY A 324 -18.10 -15.14 -12.36
C GLY A 324 -16.86 -14.57 -11.68
N ILE A 325 -15.90 -14.08 -12.44
CA ILE A 325 -14.70 -13.41 -11.93
C ILE A 325 -14.80 -11.95 -12.31
N ILE A 326 -15.00 -11.09 -11.32
CA ILE A 326 -15.13 -9.63 -11.50
C ILE A 326 -13.76 -9.00 -11.36
N THR A 327 -13.36 -8.16 -12.31
CA THR A 327 -12.04 -7.52 -12.33
C THR A 327 -12.10 -6.18 -13.05
N GLY A 328 -11.09 -5.35 -12.85
CA GLY A 328 -10.87 -4.17 -13.68
C GLY A 328 -10.42 -4.55 -15.10
N ARG A 329 -10.52 -3.60 -16.02
CA ARG A 329 -10.18 -3.85 -17.44
C ARG A 329 -8.73 -4.25 -17.64
N LEU A 330 -7.81 -3.69 -16.85
CA LEU A 330 -6.37 -3.94 -16.99
C LEU A 330 -6.00 -5.41 -16.81
N ALA A 331 -6.58 -6.07 -15.81
CA ALA A 331 -6.27 -7.46 -15.47
C ALA A 331 -7.15 -8.49 -16.24
N ALA A 332 -8.05 -8.05 -17.12
CA ALA A 332 -9.07 -8.92 -17.72
C ALA A 332 -8.47 -10.09 -18.53
N ASP A 333 -7.50 -9.82 -19.38
CA ASP A 333 -6.89 -10.87 -20.21
C ASP A 333 -6.04 -11.83 -19.37
N PHE A 334 -5.29 -11.30 -18.40
CA PHE A 334 -4.57 -12.10 -17.42
C PHE A 334 -5.51 -13.05 -16.66
N MET A 335 -6.64 -12.53 -16.16
CA MET A 335 -7.63 -13.36 -15.45
C MET A 335 -8.31 -14.39 -16.36
N ARG A 336 -8.48 -14.09 -17.65
CA ARG A 336 -8.96 -15.11 -18.63
C ARG A 336 -7.97 -16.25 -18.81
N ASP A 337 -6.68 -15.94 -18.85
CA ASP A 337 -5.62 -16.95 -18.93
C ASP A 337 -5.60 -17.82 -17.66
N CYS A 338 -5.68 -17.20 -16.48
CA CYS A 338 -5.76 -17.91 -15.20
C CYS A 338 -7.03 -18.79 -15.13
N ALA A 339 -8.19 -18.26 -15.52
CA ALA A 339 -9.45 -18.99 -15.58
C ALA A 339 -9.38 -20.20 -16.52
N GLY A 340 -8.69 -20.04 -17.67
CA GLY A 340 -8.44 -21.15 -18.60
C GLY A 340 -7.61 -22.28 -17.98
N LYS A 341 -6.63 -21.95 -17.13
CA LYS A 341 -5.78 -22.93 -16.43
C LYS A 341 -6.53 -23.68 -15.32
N VAL A 342 -7.41 -23.01 -14.58
CA VAL A 342 -8.15 -23.65 -13.47
C VAL A 342 -9.33 -24.51 -13.95
N ARG A 343 -9.95 -24.15 -15.09
CA ARG A 343 -11.13 -24.85 -15.63
C ARG A 343 -11.00 -26.38 -15.70
N PRO A 344 -9.89 -26.97 -16.17
CA PRO A 344 -9.76 -28.43 -16.24
C PRO A 344 -9.70 -29.11 -14.87
N VAL A 345 -9.38 -28.38 -13.81
CA VAL A 345 -9.11 -28.91 -12.46
C VAL A 345 -10.32 -28.72 -11.55
N CYS A 346 -10.95 -27.56 -11.56
CA CYS A 346 -12.04 -27.22 -10.64
C CYS A 346 -13.42 -27.76 -11.08
N GLY A 347 -13.62 -28.08 -12.36
CA GLY A 347 -14.92 -28.56 -12.88
C GLY A 347 -15.99 -27.47 -13.03
N ALA A 348 -15.68 -26.21 -12.64
CA ALA A 348 -16.54 -25.06 -12.85
C ALA A 348 -16.35 -24.44 -14.24
N GLU A 349 -17.32 -23.65 -14.67
CA GLU A 349 -17.23 -22.82 -15.88
C GLU A 349 -16.93 -21.35 -15.47
N PRO A 350 -15.65 -20.93 -15.42
CA PRO A 350 -15.30 -19.57 -15.10
C PRO A 350 -15.65 -18.62 -16.25
N ALA A 351 -16.18 -17.45 -15.89
CA ALA A 351 -16.43 -16.34 -16.82
C ALA A 351 -15.86 -15.05 -16.23
N VAL A 352 -14.99 -14.38 -16.97
CA VAL A 352 -14.37 -13.13 -16.54
C VAL A 352 -15.20 -11.94 -17.00
N TYR A 353 -15.57 -11.10 -16.05
CA TYR A 353 -16.36 -9.88 -16.24
C TYR A 353 -15.49 -8.66 -15.99
N PRO A 354 -14.87 -8.07 -17.04
CA PRO A 354 -14.15 -6.82 -16.90
C PRO A 354 -15.14 -5.66 -16.71
N VAL A 355 -15.01 -4.93 -15.62
CA VAL A 355 -15.85 -3.78 -15.30
C VAL A 355 -15.18 -2.51 -15.79
N VAL A 356 -15.91 -1.70 -16.55
CA VAL A 356 -15.51 -0.34 -16.93
C VAL A 356 -15.76 0.57 -15.73
N ASN A 357 -14.77 1.30 -15.30
CA ASN A 357 -14.93 2.23 -14.21
C ASN A 357 -15.62 3.52 -14.71
N ASP A 358 -16.95 3.53 -14.67
CA ASP A 358 -17.72 4.72 -15.03
C ASP A 358 -17.76 5.72 -13.87
N PHE A 359 -17.56 5.24 -12.63
CA PHE A 359 -17.58 6.08 -11.44
C PHE A 359 -16.40 7.06 -11.41
N PHE A 360 -15.17 6.56 -11.50
CA PHE A 360 -13.96 7.41 -11.54
C PHE A 360 -13.58 7.86 -12.95
N GLY A 361 -14.07 7.19 -13.98
CA GLY A 361 -13.74 7.40 -15.38
C GLY A 361 -13.05 6.19 -16.01
N GLU A 362 -13.26 6.01 -17.31
CA GLU A 362 -12.78 4.85 -18.09
C GLU A 362 -11.26 4.72 -18.14
N ASP A 363 -10.51 5.78 -17.81
CA ASP A 363 -9.05 5.76 -17.74
C ASP A 363 -8.53 5.08 -16.46
N ILE A 364 -9.40 4.85 -15.47
CA ILE A 364 -9.12 4.04 -14.29
C ILE A 364 -9.44 2.58 -14.64
N THR A 365 -8.42 1.76 -14.75
CA THR A 365 -8.53 0.39 -15.27
C THR A 365 -8.18 -0.71 -14.25
N VAL A 366 -7.63 -0.33 -13.11
CA VAL A 366 -7.21 -1.24 -12.04
C VAL A 366 -8.40 -1.81 -11.26
N SER A 367 -8.28 -3.05 -10.78
CA SER A 367 -9.35 -3.75 -10.06
C SER A 367 -9.71 -3.10 -8.74
N GLY A 368 -8.74 -2.64 -7.96
CA GLY A 368 -8.97 -2.06 -6.62
C GLY A 368 -9.76 -0.75 -6.59
N LEU A 369 -10.01 -0.11 -7.74
CA LEU A 369 -10.82 1.09 -7.84
C LEU A 369 -12.20 0.86 -8.49
N VAL A 370 -12.57 -0.39 -8.76
CA VAL A 370 -13.91 -0.75 -9.25
C VAL A 370 -14.93 -0.52 -8.13
N THR A 371 -16.08 0.06 -8.48
CA THR A 371 -17.14 0.39 -7.53
C THR A 371 -18.31 -0.59 -7.61
N GLY A 372 -19.08 -0.71 -6.51
CA GLY A 372 -20.23 -1.60 -6.42
C GLY A 372 -21.32 -1.25 -7.44
N GLN A 373 -21.58 0.04 -7.66
CA GLN A 373 -22.55 0.48 -8.67
C GLN A 373 -22.14 0.10 -10.10
N ASP A 374 -20.84 0.13 -10.41
CA ASP A 374 -20.35 -0.28 -11.72
C ASP A 374 -20.48 -1.79 -11.91
N ILE A 375 -20.22 -2.57 -10.85
CA ILE A 375 -20.46 -4.03 -10.83
C ILE A 375 -21.94 -4.33 -11.09
N ILE A 376 -22.83 -3.77 -10.28
CA ILE A 376 -24.28 -4.03 -10.37
C ILE A 376 -24.84 -3.70 -11.76
N ARG A 377 -24.34 -2.64 -12.39
CA ARG A 377 -24.81 -2.20 -13.70
C ARG A 377 -24.30 -3.05 -14.86
N GLN A 378 -23.07 -3.57 -14.76
CA GLN A 378 -22.38 -4.16 -15.92
C GLN A 378 -22.27 -5.68 -15.86
N VAL A 379 -22.24 -6.28 -14.66
CA VAL A 379 -22.08 -7.71 -14.50
C VAL A 379 -23.43 -8.41 -14.71
N PRO A 380 -23.55 -9.35 -15.67
CA PRO A 380 -24.79 -10.07 -15.90
C PRO A 380 -25.07 -11.05 -14.77
N LYS A 381 -26.35 -11.25 -14.45
CA LYS A 381 -26.80 -12.30 -13.53
C LYS A 381 -26.68 -13.69 -14.16
N GLY A 382 -26.65 -14.73 -13.35
CA GLY A 382 -26.73 -16.12 -13.81
C GLY A 382 -25.48 -16.95 -13.59
N ALA A 383 -24.49 -16.45 -12.87
CA ALA A 383 -23.49 -17.27 -12.22
C ALA A 383 -24.05 -17.78 -10.87
N ASP A 384 -23.53 -18.92 -10.41
CA ASP A 384 -23.86 -19.47 -9.10
C ASP A 384 -23.11 -18.76 -7.98
N ARG A 385 -21.92 -18.21 -8.31
CA ARG A 385 -21.05 -17.43 -7.44
C ARG A 385 -20.28 -16.38 -8.25
N TYR A 386 -19.98 -15.24 -7.62
CA TYR A 386 -19.06 -14.24 -8.15
C TYR A 386 -17.85 -14.08 -7.22
N LEU A 387 -16.67 -13.95 -7.81
CA LEU A 387 -15.42 -13.70 -7.10
C LEU A 387 -14.99 -12.25 -7.33
N ILE A 388 -14.65 -11.55 -6.24
CA ILE A 388 -14.01 -10.24 -6.27
C ILE A 388 -12.69 -10.30 -5.49
N PRO A 389 -11.63 -9.62 -5.93
CA PRO A 389 -10.38 -9.59 -5.18
C PRO A 389 -10.50 -8.70 -3.94
N GLU A 390 -9.81 -9.07 -2.86
CA GLU A 390 -9.86 -8.37 -1.58
C GLU A 390 -9.49 -6.89 -1.65
N ASN A 391 -8.64 -6.49 -2.60
CA ASN A 391 -8.26 -5.10 -2.81
C ASN A 391 -9.37 -4.22 -3.43
N MET A 392 -10.55 -4.77 -3.75
CA MET A 392 -11.75 -3.99 -4.10
C MET A 392 -12.53 -3.52 -2.86
N VAL A 393 -12.33 -4.16 -1.72
CA VAL A 393 -13.14 -3.93 -0.51
C VAL A 393 -12.27 -3.46 0.64
N ARG A 394 -12.89 -2.77 1.60
CA ARG A 394 -12.24 -2.40 2.85
C ARG A 394 -12.13 -3.65 3.75
N SER A 395 -10.96 -3.86 4.34
CA SER A 395 -10.63 -5.10 5.07
C SER A 395 -11.59 -5.46 6.22
N HIS A 396 -12.13 -4.47 6.94
CA HIS A 396 -12.97 -4.74 8.13
C HIS A 396 -14.48 -4.68 7.87
N THR A 397 -14.91 -3.88 6.91
CA THR A 397 -16.35 -3.62 6.66
C THR A 397 -16.86 -4.24 5.36
N HIS A 398 -15.96 -4.70 4.49
CA HIS A 398 -16.25 -5.33 3.20
C HIS A 398 -17.12 -4.46 2.26
N ASP A 399 -17.09 -3.14 2.45
CA ASP A 399 -17.70 -2.18 1.57
C ASP A 399 -16.72 -1.69 0.50
N LEU A 400 -17.22 -1.40 -0.68
CA LEU A 400 -16.45 -0.84 -1.80
C LEU A 400 -16.24 0.68 -1.63
N LEU A 401 -15.57 1.29 -2.59
CA LEU A 401 -15.27 2.73 -2.53
C LEU A 401 -16.51 3.64 -2.56
N ASP A 402 -17.60 3.17 -3.11
CA ASP A 402 -18.91 3.86 -3.17
C ASP A 402 -19.88 3.45 -2.04
N ASP A 403 -19.35 2.90 -0.95
CA ASP A 403 -20.04 2.47 0.25
C ASP A 403 -21.08 1.35 0.04
N LEU A 404 -21.14 0.74 -1.16
CA LEU A 404 -21.93 -0.46 -1.38
C LEU A 404 -21.25 -1.67 -0.76
N THR A 405 -22.04 -2.47 -0.02
CA THR A 405 -21.55 -3.69 0.62
C THR A 405 -21.60 -4.90 -0.32
N THR A 406 -20.83 -5.94 0.00
CA THR A 406 -20.89 -7.20 -0.75
C THR A 406 -22.28 -7.81 -0.73
N GLU A 407 -23.04 -7.71 0.37
CA GLU A 407 -24.41 -8.20 0.49
C GLU A 407 -25.40 -7.45 -0.44
N GLU A 408 -25.18 -6.17 -0.69
CA GLU A 408 -25.99 -5.41 -1.65
C GLU A 408 -25.70 -5.85 -3.09
N ILE A 409 -24.44 -6.16 -3.39
CA ILE A 409 -24.04 -6.71 -4.69
C ILE A 409 -24.62 -8.12 -4.87
N GLU A 410 -24.56 -9.01 -3.86
CA GLU A 410 -25.19 -10.33 -3.87
C GLU A 410 -26.70 -10.26 -4.18
N LYS A 411 -27.39 -9.35 -3.50
CA LYS A 411 -28.82 -9.11 -3.74
C LYS A 411 -29.07 -8.68 -5.19
N ALA A 412 -28.24 -7.80 -5.71
CA ALA A 412 -28.37 -7.30 -7.06
C ALA A 412 -28.08 -8.38 -8.10
N LEU A 413 -27.04 -9.16 -7.93
CA LEU A 413 -26.62 -10.23 -8.84
C LEU A 413 -27.38 -11.55 -8.62
N GLN A 414 -28.08 -11.72 -7.49
CA GLN A 414 -28.83 -12.90 -7.09
C GLN A 414 -27.95 -14.16 -6.95
N ALA A 415 -26.72 -13.99 -6.48
CA ALA A 415 -25.75 -15.04 -6.23
C ALA A 415 -24.75 -14.62 -5.15
N GLU A 416 -24.06 -15.59 -4.54
CA GLU A 416 -22.98 -15.36 -3.59
C GLU A 416 -21.87 -14.47 -4.20
N VAL A 417 -21.37 -13.51 -3.46
CA VAL A 417 -20.15 -12.73 -3.80
C VAL A 417 -19.06 -13.07 -2.79
N ARG A 418 -18.03 -13.75 -3.27
CA ARG A 418 -16.92 -14.18 -2.43
C ARG A 418 -15.72 -13.26 -2.62
N ILE A 419 -15.23 -12.70 -1.51
CA ILE A 419 -13.96 -11.98 -1.48
C ILE A 419 -12.83 -13.00 -1.49
N VAL A 420 -11.85 -12.79 -2.37
CA VAL A 420 -10.72 -13.70 -2.56
C VAL A 420 -9.42 -12.92 -2.36
N PRO A 421 -8.50 -13.40 -1.52
CA PRO A 421 -7.15 -12.83 -1.44
C PRO A 421 -6.50 -12.71 -2.82
N VAL A 422 -5.62 -11.72 -2.99
CA VAL A 422 -4.85 -11.56 -4.23
C VAL A 422 -3.73 -12.60 -4.26
N ASP A 423 -4.13 -13.88 -4.29
CA ASP A 423 -3.27 -15.06 -4.28
C ASP A 423 -3.84 -16.15 -5.19
N GLY A 424 -2.97 -16.79 -5.96
CA GLY A 424 -3.39 -17.79 -6.95
C GLY A 424 -3.90 -19.11 -6.34
N ALA A 425 -3.39 -19.52 -5.17
CA ALA A 425 -3.87 -20.70 -4.47
C ALA A 425 -5.26 -20.47 -3.87
N ALA A 426 -5.46 -19.30 -3.25
CA ALA A 426 -6.76 -18.87 -2.75
C ALA A 426 -7.79 -18.73 -3.88
N PHE A 427 -7.36 -18.23 -5.04
CA PHE A 427 -8.20 -18.19 -6.25
C PHE A 427 -8.64 -19.58 -6.69
N LEU A 428 -7.72 -20.56 -6.78
CA LEU A 428 -8.05 -21.94 -7.12
C LEU A 428 -9.02 -22.57 -6.11
N GLU A 429 -8.83 -22.29 -4.82
CA GLU A 429 -9.72 -22.75 -3.76
C GLU A 429 -11.13 -22.16 -3.90
N ALA A 430 -11.22 -20.88 -4.20
CA ALA A 430 -12.50 -20.17 -4.38
C ALA A 430 -13.30 -20.65 -5.60
N MET A 431 -12.62 -21.28 -6.59
CA MET A 431 -13.25 -21.90 -7.75
C MET A 431 -13.87 -23.29 -7.45
N ASN A 432 -13.58 -23.86 -6.29
CA ASN A 432 -14.12 -25.13 -5.81
C ASN A 432 -15.23 -24.90 -4.76
#